data_ca84acc07fecc16cc9335b9a59d507c8
#
_entry.id   ca84acc07fecc16cc9335b9a59d507c8
#
_cell.length_a   1.000
_cell.length_b   1.000
_cell.length_c   1.000
_cell.angle_alpha   90.00
_cell.angle_beta   90.00
_cell.angle_gamma   90.00
#
_symmetry.space_group_name_H-M   'P 1'
#
loop_
_entity.id
_entity.type
_entity.pdbx_description
1 polymer ?
#
loop_
_entity_poly.entity_id
_entity_poly.type
_entity_poly.pdbx_seq_one_letter_code
_entity_poly.pdbx_strand_id
1 'polypeptide(L)'
;MNTNQTPSLSIIIPLLNEADNLIALHERLTASLAGVGRTYEILFVDDGSSDASPGILEDLFRRDAAHVRVLQFRRNFGKTAALNAGFARARGQVVMTMDADLQDDPAEIPAMLAKLDEGYDLVAAWRYNRQDPPDKTLPSRLFNFVVSRFTGVHLHDFNCGFKVYRRAVTDTVRLYGELHRFIPVLAYQQGFRITELAVQHHPRHAGVSKYGTKRLLKGLLDFGTVLFLTTYLKRPLHLFGAGGLSIFGLGLLANLYLAVLWVLREVWGMAGIGAIGTRPLLIVAVLAMILGIQLISIGLLGEMLRYFTFSPTEEYTIRRILEVED
;
A
#
# COMPACT_ATOMS: atom_id res chain seq x y z
N MET A 1 -0.76 -32.99 23.41
CA MET A 1 -1.63 -32.16 22.55
C MET A 1 -1.17 -32.33 21.13
N ASN A 2 -2.09 -32.62 20.18
CA ASN A 2 -1.75 -32.91 18.77
C ASN A 2 -1.17 -31.69 18.09
N THR A 3 0.14 -31.67 17.87
CA THR A 3 0.93 -30.59 17.25
C THR A 3 0.72 -30.46 15.73
N ASN A 4 -0.25 -31.18 15.16
CA ASN A 4 -0.49 -31.24 13.70
C ASN A 4 -1.76 -30.52 13.21
N GLN A 5 -2.47 -29.76 14.06
CA GLN A 5 -3.59 -28.98 13.55
C GLN A 5 -3.10 -27.66 12.95
N THR A 6 -3.42 -27.45 11.68
CA THR A 6 -3.19 -26.17 11.01
C THR A 6 -3.89 -25.07 11.80
N PRO A 7 -3.21 -24.00 12.24
CA PRO A 7 -3.86 -22.92 12.98
C PRO A 7 -4.92 -22.26 12.10
N SER A 8 -6.02 -21.82 12.73
CA SER A 8 -7.05 -21.07 12.01
C SER A 8 -6.74 -19.58 11.88
N LEU A 9 -5.88 -19.05 12.79
CA LEU A 9 -5.46 -17.65 12.85
C LEU A 9 -3.93 -17.55 12.89
N SER A 10 -3.35 -16.72 12.03
CA SER A 10 -1.92 -16.32 12.07
C SER A 10 -1.81 -14.86 12.40
N ILE A 11 -1.08 -14.52 13.47
CA ILE A 11 -0.79 -13.13 13.85
C ILE A 11 0.65 -12.81 13.46
N ILE A 12 0.84 -11.87 12.56
CA ILE A 12 2.13 -11.45 12.04
C ILE A 12 2.54 -10.16 12.73
N ILE A 13 3.70 -10.17 13.35
CA ILE A 13 4.26 -9.05 14.10
C ILE A 13 5.62 -8.68 13.51
N PRO A 14 5.66 -7.72 12.56
CA PRO A 14 6.91 -7.17 12.09
C PRO A 14 7.54 -6.29 13.17
N LEU A 15 8.83 -6.46 13.41
CA LEU A 15 9.55 -5.71 14.43
C LEU A 15 10.98 -5.34 14.00
N LEU A 16 11.49 -4.27 14.63
CA LEU A 16 12.89 -3.85 14.51
C LEU A 16 13.29 -3.11 15.79
N ASN A 17 14.20 -3.69 16.60
CA ASN A 17 14.66 -3.12 17.85
C ASN A 17 13.50 -2.76 18.80
N GLU A 18 12.79 -3.78 19.25
CA GLU A 18 11.61 -3.69 20.13
C GLU A 18 11.75 -4.56 21.39
N ALA A 19 13.01 -4.78 21.84
CA ALA A 19 13.32 -5.66 22.97
C ALA A 19 12.46 -5.41 24.21
N ASP A 20 12.22 -4.13 24.55
CA ASP A 20 11.48 -3.73 25.75
C ASP A 20 9.98 -4.09 25.71
N ASN A 21 9.45 -4.33 24.50
CA ASN A 21 8.01 -4.53 24.29
C ASN A 21 7.64 -6.01 24.10
N LEU A 22 8.58 -6.88 23.67
CA LEU A 22 8.26 -8.22 23.16
C LEU A 22 7.62 -9.13 24.20
N ILE A 23 8.11 -9.14 25.43
CA ILE A 23 7.60 -10.01 26.50
C ILE A 23 6.16 -9.60 26.84
N ALA A 24 5.94 -8.31 27.11
CA ALA A 24 4.62 -7.78 27.43
C ALA A 24 3.61 -7.98 26.29
N LEU A 25 4.08 -7.84 25.04
CA LEU A 25 3.23 -8.08 23.87
C LEU A 25 2.81 -9.56 23.79
N HIS A 26 3.74 -10.49 23.97
CA HIS A 26 3.43 -11.92 23.94
C HIS A 26 2.42 -12.28 25.03
N GLU A 27 2.61 -11.79 26.25
CA GLU A 27 1.68 -12.04 27.39
C GLU A 27 0.27 -11.51 27.10
N ARG A 28 0.16 -10.27 26.60
CA ARG A 28 -1.13 -9.65 26.25
C ARG A 28 -1.83 -10.40 25.09
N LEU A 29 -1.07 -10.79 24.06
CA LEU A 29 -1.60 -11.58 22.94
C LEU A 29 -2.12 -12.93 23.43
N THR A 30 -1.34 -13.67 24.21
CA THR A 30 -1.73 -14.97 24.72
C THR A 30 -2.99 -14.88 25.59
N ALA A 31 -3.07 -13.87 26.47
CA ALA A 31 -4.23 -13.62 27.28
C ALA A 31 -5.50 -13.31 26.46
N SER A 32 -5.36 -12.47 25.42
CA SER A 32 -6.49 -12.12 24.54
C SER A 32 -6.95 -13.31 23.70
N LEU A 33 -6.01 -14.10 23.20
CA LEU A 33 -6.29 -15.25 22.33
C LEU A 33 -6.88 -16.45 23.06
N ALA A 34 -6.62 -16.60 24.36
CA ALA A 34 -7.20 -17.66 25.19
C ALA A 34 -8.73 -17.67 25.15
N GLY A 35 -9.37 -16.49 25.00
CA GLY A 35 -10.82 -16.34 24.92
C GLY A 35 -11.43 -16.46 23.52
N VAL A 36 -10.63 -16.52 22.46
CA VAL A 36 -11.10 -16.45 21.06
C VAL A 36 -11.69 -17.79 20.57
N GLY A 37 -11.32 -18.92 21.18
CA GLY A 37 -11.78 -20.24 20.78
C GLY A 37 -11.27 -20.72 19.42
N ARG A 38 -10.21 -20.10 18.89
CA ARG A 38 -9.54 -20.47 17.62
C ARG A 38 -8.12 -20.97 17.88
N THR A 39 -7.68 -21.96 17.11
CA THR A 39 -6.27 -22.32 17.07
C THR A 39 -5.47 -21.21 16.41
N TYR A 40 -4.31 -20.86 16.98
CA TYR A 40 -3.53 -19.72 16.50
C TYR A 40 -2.03 -19.97 16.46
N GLU A 41 -1.33 -19.17 15.69
CA GLU A 41 0.12 -18.99 15.73
C GLU A 41 0.47 -17.49 15.78
N ILE A 42 1.56 -17.17 16.47
CA ILE A 42 2.15 -15.82 16.52
C ILE A 42 3.47 -15.89 15.75
N LEU A 43 3.55 -15.15 14.64
CA LEU A 43 4.70 -15.12 13.76
C LEU A 43 5.42 -13.79 13.93
N PHE A 44 6.47 -13.77 14.76
CA PHE A 44 7.36 -12.63 14.87
C PHE A 44 8.29 -12.57 13.66
N VAL A 45 8.36 -11.41 13.01
CA VAL A 45 9.25 -11.19 11.88
C VAL A 45 10.23 -10.07 12.24
N ASP A 46 11.42 -10.47 12.64
CA ASP A 46 12.50 -9.57 13.00
C ASP A 46 13.22 -9.06 11.75
N ASP A 47 13.09 -7.77 11.50
CA ASP A 47 13.67 -7.08 10.34
C ASP A 47 15.15 -6.70 10.58
N GLY A 48 15.92 -7.63 11.14
CA GLY A 48 17.35 -7.47 11.37
C GLY A 48 17.68 -6.55 12.54
N SER A 49 17.06 -6.79 13.69
CA SER A 49 17.34 -6.05 14.93
C SER A 49 18.79 -6.19 15.37
N SER A 50 19.30 -5.12 15.97
CA SER A 50 20.67 -5.02 16.52
C SER A 50 20.71 -4.91 18.05
N ASP A 51 19.54 -4.89 18.70
CA ASP A 51 19.37 -4.87 20.14
C ASP A 51 19.19 -6.31 20.71
N ALA A 52 18.63 -6.44 21.90
CA ALA A 52 18.36 -7.73 22.53
C ALA A 52 17.15 -8.48 21.93
N SER A 53 16.41 -7.93 20.96
CA SER A 53 15.21 -8.54 20.38
C SER A 53 15.44 -9.97 19.88
N PRO A 54 16.53 -10.31 19.14
CA PRO A 54 16.75 -11.66 18.65
C PRO A 54 16.81 -12.70 19.77
N GLY A 55 17.53 -12.42 20.83
CA GLY A 55 17.65 -13.32 21.99
C GLY A 55 16.33 -13.52 22.72
N ILE A 56 15.56 -12.44 22.92
CA ILE A 56 14.23 -12.50 23.54
C ILE A 56 13.27 -13.35 22.68
N LEU A 57 13.31 -13.22 21.36
CA LEU A 57 12.47 -14.01 20.46
C LEU A 57 12.83 -15.51 20.51
N GLU A 58 14.12 -15.86 20.60
CA GLU A 58 14.52 -17.25 20.79
C GLU A 58 14.01 -17.82 22.12
N ASP A 59 14.03 -17.04 23.18
CA ASP A 59 13.50 -17.45 24.49
C ASP A 59 11.97 -17.60 24.46
N LEU A 60 11.25 -16.69 23.81
CA LEU A 60 9.79 -16.80 23.63
C LEU A 60 9.45 -18.06 22.83
N PHE A 61 10.18 -18.34 21.74
CA PHE A 61 10.01 -19.56 20.96
C PHE A 61 10.26 -20.82 21.81
N ARG A 62 11.30 -20.85 22.64
CA ARG A 62 11.57 -22.00 23.54
C ARG A 62 10.46 -22.22 24.58
N ARG A 63 9.87 -21.13 25.08
CA ARG A 63 8.80 -21.19 26.11
C ARG A 63 7.45 -21.59 25.53
N ASP A 64 7.15 -21.16 24.31
CA ASP A 64 5.86 -21.39 23.66
C ASP A 64 6.01 -21.85 22.20
N ALA A 65 6.79 -22.93 21.99
CA ALA A 65 7.04 -23.50 20.67
C ALA A 65 5.76 -24.00 19.94
N ALA A 66 4.66 -24.17 20.69
CA ALA A 66 3.37 -24.55 20.10
C ALA A 66 2.72 -23.43 19.31
N HIS A 67 2.88 -22.18 19.75
CA HIS A 67 2.22 -21.03 19.16
C HIS A 67 3.19 -20.02 18.53
N VAL A 68 4.40 -19.88 19.06
CA VAL A 68 5.37 -18.88 18.60
C VAL A 68 6.21 -19.43 17.45
N ARG A 69 6.37 -18.61 16.43
CA ARG A 69 7.31 -18.81 15.31
C ARG A 69 8.10 -17.53 15.08
N VAL A 70 9.35 -17.64 14.70
CA VAL A 70 10.26 -16.51 14.51
C VAL A 70 10.89 -16.58 13.13
N LEU A 71 10.85 -15.47 12.41
CA LEU A 71 11.62 -15.22 11.19
C LEU A 71 12.60 -14.09 11.49
N GLN A 72 13.88 -14.32 11.25
CA GLN A 72 14.92 -13.31 11.46
C GLN A 72 15.59 -12.97 10.13
N PHE A 73 15.62 -11.70 9.78
CA PHE A 73 16.31 -11.22 8.60
C PHE A 73 17.79 -10.97 8.90
N ARG A 74 18.65 -11.13 7.91
CA ARG A 74 20.09 -10.85 8.04
C ARG A 74 20.41 -9.37 8.22
N ARG A 75 19.53 -8.46 7.78
CA ARG A 75 19.61 -7.01 7.92
C ARG A 75 18.22 -6.41 7.76
N ASN A 76 18.10 -5.12 8.01
CA ASN A 76 16.86 -4.39 7.74
C ASN A 76 16.56 -4.34 6.23
N PHE A 77 15.36 -4.83 5.86
CA PHE A 77 14.77 -4.78 4.52
C PHE A 77 13.48 -3.94 4.48
N GLY A 78 12.98 -3.52 5.64
CA GLY A 78 11.78 -2.69 5.80
C GLY A 78 10.51 -3.47 6.09
N LYS A 79 9.53 -2.77 6.67
CA LYS A 79 8.26 -3.33 7.16
C LYS A 79 7.51 -4.12 6.09
N THR A 80 7.51 -3.65 4.84
CA THR A 80 6.83 -4.34 3.73
C THR A 80 7.44 -5.73 3.47
N ALA A 81 8.77 -5.84 3.50
CA ALA A 81 9.44 -7.12 3.33
C ALA A 81 9.11 -8.07 4.48
N ALA A 82 9.08 -7.55 5.72
CA ALA A 82 8.70 -8.34 6.89
C ALA A 82 7.26 -8.86 6.79
N LEU A 83 6.31 -8.02 6.35
CA LEU A 83 4.92 -8.43 6.13
C LEU A 83 4.82 -9.48 5.02
N ASN A 84 5.51 -9.31 3.89
CA ASN A 84 5.51 -10.31 2.80
C ASN A 84 6.05 -11.66 3.28
N ALA A 85 7.15 -11.66 4.03
CA ALA A 85 7.72 -12.89 4.59
C ALA A 85 6.75 -13.55 5.58
N GLY A 86 6.03 -12.74 6.37
CA GLY A 86 4.98 -13.20 7.26
C GLY A 86 3.80 -13.80 6.51
N PHE A 87 3.25 -13.11 5.51
CA PHE A 87 2.13 -13.58 4.69
C PHE A 87 2.46 -14.92 3.98
N ALA A 88 3.64 -15.02 3.41
CA ALA A 88 4.06 -16.24 2.73
C ALA A 88 4.22 -17.46 3.66
N ARG A 89 4.40 -17.25 4.97
CA ARG A 89 4.62 -18.31 5.96
C ARG A 89 3.47 -18.48 6.95
N ALA A 90 2.49 -17.60 6.95
CA ALA A 90 1.26 -17.77 7.71
C ALA A 90 0.54 -19.05 7.27
N ARG A 91 -0.03 -19.80 8.21
CA ARG A 91 -0.75 -21.04 7.94
C ARG A 91 -2.27 -20.89 8.12
N GLY A 92 -2.70 -19.86 8.88
CA GLY A 92 -4.08 -19.63 9.21
C GLY A 92 -4.94 -19.21 8.02
N GLN A 93 -6.21 -19.58 8.05
CA GLN A 93 -7.22 -19.11 7.09
C GLN A 93 -7.58 -17.63 7.33
N VAL A 94 -7.34 -17.15 8.53
CA VAL A 94 -7.38 -15.74 8.90
C VAL A 94 -5.98 -15.30 9.25
N VAL A 95 -5.57 -14.17 8.70
CA VAL A 95 -4.28 -13.55 8.96
C VAL A 95 -4.50 -12.21 9.62
N MET A 96 -3.72 -11.88 10.61
CA MET A 96 -3.77 -10.61 11.32
C MET A 96 -2.38 -9.98 11.35
N THR A 97 -2.30 -8.68 11.21
CA THR A 97 -1.06 -7.92 11.41
C THR A 97 -1.21 -6.99 12.60
N MET A 98 -0.15 -6.82 13.39
CA MET A 98 -0.10 -5.90 14.53
C MET A 98 1.32 -5.39 14.70
N ASP A 99 1.49 -4.13 15.14
CA ASP A 99 2.80 -3.57 15.41
C ASP A 99 3.30 -4.01 16.80
N ALA A 100 4.64 -4.09 16.94
CA ALA A 100 5.26 -4.60 18.19
C ALA A 100 5.39 -3.56 19.31
N ASP A 101 4.99 -2.30 19.10
CA ASP A 101 5.25 -1.16 19.99
C ASP A 101 4.19 -0.95 21.09
N LEU A 102 3.30 -1.92 21.28
CA LEU A 102 2.20 -1.92 22.27
C LEU A 102 1.21 -0.74 22.14
N GLN A 103 1.19 -0.05 20.99
CA GLN A 103 0.21 1.01 20.74
C GLN A 103 -1.16 0.44 20.37
N ASP A 104 -1.19 -0.68 19.66
CA ASP A 104 -2.40 -1.43 19.36
C ASP A 104 -2.73 -2.38 20.54
N ASP A 105 -4.01 -2.44 20.95
CA ASP A 105 -4.41 -3.28 22.08
C ASP A 105 -4.83 -4.68 21.59
N PRO A 106 -4.14 -5.76 22.02
CA PRO A 106 -4.57 -7.13 21.72
C PRO A 106 -5.99 -7.48 22.21
N ALA A 107 -6.54 -6.76 23.20
CA ALA A 107 -7.90 -6.95 23.67
C ALA A 107 -8.97 -6.67 22.59
N GLU A 108 -8.63 -5.93 21.53
CA GLU A 108 -9.51 -5.67 20.39
C GLU A 108 -9.56 -6.82 19.36
N ILE A 109 -8.70 -7.85 19.49
CA ILE A 109 -8.65 -8.99 18.57
C ILE A 109 -10.02 -9.68 18.42
N PRO A 110 -10.77 -10.02 19.49
CA PRO A 110 -12.08 -10.65 19.33
C PRO A 110 -13.06 -9.80 18.52
N ALA A 111 -13.10 -8.49 18.73
CA ALA A 111 -13.98 -7.57 18.01
C ALA A 111 -13.60 -7.47 16.51
N MET A 112 -12.30 -7.42 16.20
CA MET A 112 -11.81 -7.42 14.83
C MET A 112 -12.16 -8.72 14.10
N LEU A 113 -12.07 -9.87 14.76
CA LEU A 113 -12.44 -11.17 14.20
C LEU A 113 -13.96 -11.28 14.00
N ALA A 114 -14.76 -10.85 14.96
CA ALA A 114 -16.22 -10.81 14.85
C ALA A 114 -16.64 -9.93 13.65
N LYS A 115 -16.00 -8.78 13.47
CA LYS A 115 -16.25 -7.89 12.33
C LYS A 115 -15.90 -8.55 10.99
N LEU A 116 -14.80 -9.30 10.91
CA LEU A 116 -14.45 -10.08 9.73
C LEU A 116 -15.52 -11.15 9.42
N ASP A 117 -16.07 -11.79 10.46
CA ASP A 117 -17.06 -12.85 10.30
C ASP A 117 -18.44 -12.34 9.83
N GLU A 118 -18.71 -11.03 9.88
CA GLU A 118 -19.87 -10.41 9.23
C GLU A 118 -19.83 -10.52 7.68
N GLY A 119 -18.78 -11.14 7.14
CA GLY A 119 -18.62 -11.41 5.71
C GLY A 119 -17.71 -10.40 4.98
N TYR A 120 -16.88 -9.68 5.70
CA TYR A 120 -15.79 -8.89 5.13
C TYR A 120 -14.56 -9.75 4.85
N ASP A 121 -13.71 -9.28 3.95
CA ASP A 121 -12.45 -9.93 3.59
C ASP A 121 -11.25 -9.26 4.25
N LEU A 122 -11.39 -7.97 4.58
CA LEU A 122 -10.39 -7.17 5.29
C LEU A 122 -11.10 -6.21 6.26
N VAL A 123 -10.64 -6.19 7.50
CA VAL A 123 -11.01 -5.19 8.50
C VAL A 123 -9.77 -4.42 8.93
N ALA A 124 -9.77 -3.11 8.75
CA ALA A 124 -8.71 -2.22 9.19
C ALA A 124 -9.06 -1.62 10.56
N ALA A 125 -8.13 -1.56 11.47
CA ALA A 125 -8.35 -0.83 12.71
C ALA A 125 -8.26 0.68 12.46
N TRP A 126 -9.22 1.41 13.03
CA TRP A 126 -9.24 2.86 13.05
C TRP A 126 -8.95 3.37 14.46
N ARG A 127 -7.81 4.04 14.63
CA ARG A 127 -7.40 4.67 15.89
C ARG A 127 -8.26 5.91 16.18
N TYR A 128 -9.42 5.68 16.78
CA TYR A 128 -10.45 6.71 16.95
C TYR A 128 -9.95 7.88 17.80
N ASN A 129 -9.27 7.64 18.91
CA ASN A 129 -8.83 8.69 19.84
C ASN A 129 -7.29 8.79 19.85
N ARG A 130 -6.70 9.21 18.70
CA ARG A 130 -5.26 9.36 18.58
C ARG A 130 -4.74 10.45 19.51
N GLN A 131 -3.84 10.08 20.40
CA GLN A 131 -3.13 11.01 21.30
C GLN A 131 -1.82 11.56 20.70
N ASP A 132 -1.66 11.42 19.38
CA ASP A 132 -0.49 11.95 18.65
C ASP A 132 -0.55 13.49 18.52
N PRO A 133 0.62 14.18 18.53
CA PRO A 133 0.70 15.62 18.33
C PRO A 133 0.06 16.10 17.01
N PRO A 134 -0.46 17.34 16.93
CA PRO A 134 -1.14 17.88 15.75
C PRO A 134 -0.31 17.88 14.47
N ASP A 135 1.01 18.05 14.58
CA ASP A 135 1.97 18.00 13.49
C ASP A 135 2.01 16.62 12.77
N LYS A 136 1.58 15.55 13.44
CA LYS A 136 1.45 14.20 12.87
C LYS A 136 0.03 13.89 12.44
N THR A 137 -0.99 14.40 13.14
CA THR A 137 -2.39 14.06 12.84
C THR A 137 -2.92 14.79 11.63
N LEU A 138 -2.58 16.07 11.44
CA LEU A 138 -3.08 16.88 10.32
C LEU A 138 -2.59 16.35 8.95
N PRO A 139 -1.27 16.09 8.74
CA PRO A 139 -0.81 15.47 7.49
C PRO A 139 -1.42 14.08 7.24
N SER A 140 -1.66 13.29 8.30
CA SER A 140 -2.29 11.97 8.16
C SER A 140 -3.75 12.09 7.72
N ARG A 141 -4.52 13.06 8.25
CA ARG A 141 -5.90 13.29 7.83
C ARG A 141 -5.99 13.73 6.37
N LEU A 142 -5.11 14.65 5.96
CA LEU A 142 -5.05 15.09 4.56
C LEU A 142 -4.71 13.92 3.63
N PHE A 143 -3.72 13.11 4.01
CA PHE A 143 -3.33 11.90 3.26
C PHE A 143 -4.51 10.93 3.14
N ASN A 144 -5.18 10.60 4.23
CA ASN A 144 -6.32 9.68 4.23
C ASN A 144 -7.48 10.23 3.37
N PHE A 145 -7.77 11.52 3.44
CA PHE A 145 -8.78 12.18 2.60
C PHE A 145 -8.44 12.05 1.11
N VAL A 146 -7.20 12.37 0.73
CA VAL A 146 -6.74 12.28 -0.66
C VAL A 146 -6.81 10.84 -1.16
N VAL A 147 -6.29 9.88 -0.39
CA VAL A 147 -6.35 8.46 -0.75
C VAL A 147 -7.80 8.01 -0.92
N SER A 148 -8.68 8.29 0.03
CA SER A 148 -10.10 7.91 -0.04
C SER A 148 -10.78 8.51 -1.27
N ARG A 149 -10.52 9.80 -1.58
CA ARG A 149 -11.15 10.50 -2.70
C ARG A 149 -10.77 9.92 -4.06
N PHE A 150 -9.53 9.49 -4.23
CA PHE A 150 -9.01 9.00 -5.50
C PHE A 150 -9.14 7.49 -5.69
N THR A 151 -9.15 6.72 -4.61
CA THR A 151 -9.20 5.25 -4.69
C THR A 151 -10.61 4.67 -4.53
N GLY A 152 -11.57 5.46 -4.07
CA GLY A 152 -12.93 5.02 -3.76
C GLY A 152 -13.03 4.19 -2.48
N VAL A 153 -11.94 4.03 -1.73
CA VAL A 153 -11.90 3.33 -0.44
C VAL A 153 -12.06 4.32 0.69
N HIS A 154 -13.17 4.24 1.42
CA HIS A 154 -13.46 5.16 2.52
C HIS A 154 -13.00 4.55 3.84
N LEU A 155 -11.78 4.89 4.29
CA LEU A 155 -11.23 4.53 5.58
C LEU A 155 -10.68 5.78 6.28
N HIS A 156 -10.85 5.83 7.60
CA HIS A 156 -10.32 6.92 8.42
C HIS A 156 -8.81 6.78 8.69
N ASP A 157 -8.27 5.54 8.70
CA ASP A 157 -6.85 5.30 8.96
C ASP A 157 -6.26 4.19 8.09
N PHE A 158 -5.59 4.57 7.00
CA PHE A 158 -4.84 3.63 6.16
C PHE A 158 -3.53 3.16 6.80
N ASN A 159 -2.97 3.97 7.72
CA ASN A 159 -1.63 3.77 8.26
C ASN A 159 -1.58 2.84 9.49
N CYS A 160 -2.72 2.47 10.08
CA CYS A 160 -2.74 1.55 11.21
C CYS A 160 -2.17 0.19 10.80
N GLY A 161 -1.24 -0.37 11.59
CA GLY A 161 -0.65 -1.70 11.37
C GLY A 161 -1.59 -2.82 11.74
N PHE A 162 -2.56 -2.56 12.60
CA PHE A 162 -3.52 -3.54 13.08
C PHE A 162 -4.63 -3.77 12.04
N LYS A 163 -4.58 -4.90 11.38
CA LYS A 163 -5.54 -5.31 10.36
C LYS A 163 -5.78 -6.82 10.42
N VAL A 164 -6.97 -7.24 10.05
CA VAL A 164 -7.30 -8.66 9.90
C VAL A 164 -7.77 -8.94 8.47
N TYR A 165 -7.38 -10.09 7.95
CA TYR A 165 -7.57 -10.48 6.56
C TYR A 165 -8.07 -11.92 6.47
N ARG A 166 -8.92 -12.19 5.50
CA ARG A 166 -9.05 -13.56 4.98
C ARG A 166 -7.79 -13.95 4.21
N ARG A 167 -7.38 -15.19 4.28
CA ARG A 167 -6.18 -15.71 3.59
C ARG A 167 -6.11 -15.31 2.11
N ALA A 168 -7.24 -15.38 1.41
CA ALA A 168 -7.35 -15.00 0.01
C ALA A 168 -6.84 -13.58 -0.28
N VAL A 169 -6.98 -12.63 0.66
CA VAL A 169 -6.46 -11.25 0.51
C VAL A 169 -4.94 -11.26 0.52
N THR A 170 -4.32 -11.93 1.50
CA THR A 170 -2.85 -11.96 1.64
C THR A 170 -2.17 -12.74 0.53
N ASP A 171 -2.82 -13.74 -0.04
CA ASP A 171 -2.30 -14.52 -1.17
C ASP A 171 -2.40 -13.75 -2.50
N THR A 172 -3.36 -12.80 -2.62
CA THR A 172 -3.59 -12.04 -3.84
C THR A 172 -2.81 -10.71 -3.88
N VAL A 173 -2.70 -10.03 -2.73
CA VAL A 173 -2.09 -8.69 -2.68
C VAL A 173 -0.58 -8.78 -2.72
N ARG A 174 0.03 -8.16 -3.76
CA ARG A 174 1.49 -8.06 -3.91
C ARG A 174 2.01 -6.77 -3.30
N LEU A 175 2.92 -6.88 -2.35
CA LEU A 175 3.50 -5.74 -1.65
C LEU A 175 4.96 -5.54 -2.04
N TYR A 176 5.33 -4.29 -2.35
CA TYR A 176 6.71 -3.84 -2.51
C TYR A 176 6.86 -2.38 -2.04
N GLY A 177 8.08 -1.90 -1.85
CA GLY A 177 8.32 -0.53 -1.37
C GLY A 177 7.62 -0.25 -0.04
N GLU A 178 6.78 0.76 0.03
CA GLU A 178 5.98 1.13 1.22
C GLU A 178 4.49 0.80 1.05
N LEU A 179 4.14 -0.10 0.14
CA LEU A 179 2.74 -0.40 -0.21
C LEU A 179 1.93 -1.07 0.92
N HIS A 180 2.57 -1.49 2.01
CA HIS A 180 1.88 -2.03 3.19
C HIS A 180 0.78 -1.11 3.74
N ARG A 181 0.89 0.21 3.53
CA ARG A 181 -0.14 1.19 3.93
C ARG A 181 -1.38 1.12 3.06
N PHE A 182 -1.21 0.69 1.83
CA PHE A 182 -2.25 0.66 0.80
C PHE A 182 -2.86 -0.74 0.59
N ILE A 183 -2.57 -1.71 1.46
CA ILE A 183 -3.18 -3.04 1.39
C ILE A 183 -4.70 -2.95 1.23
N PRO A 184 -5.44 -2.10 1.97
CA PRO A 184 -6.88 -1.98 1.77
C PRO A 184 -7.26 -1.53 0.36
N VAL A 185 -6.51 -0.58 -0.23
CA VAL A 185 -6.77 -0.11 -1.60
C VAL A 185 -6.51 -1.21 -2.61
N LEU A 186 -5.38 -1.92 -2.49
CA LEU A 186 -5.02 -3.02 -3.37
C LEU A 186 -6.03 -4.16 -3.29
N ALA A 187 -6.50 -4.51 -2.08
CA ALA A 187 -7.52 -5.51 -1.87
C ALA A 187 -8.89 -5.09 -2.46
N TYR A 188 -9.31 -3.84 -2.24
CA TYR A 188 -10.55 -3.31 -2.80
C TYR A 188 -10.60 -3.42 -4.33
N GLN A 189 -9.50 -3.14 -4.99
CA GLN A 189 -9.40 -3.22 -6.45
C GLN A 189 -9.45 -4.64 -7.01
N GLN A 190 -9.10 -5.62 -6.17
CA GLN A 190 -9.28 -7.04 -6.48
C GLN A 190 -10.70 -7.53 -6.17
N GLY A 191 -11.61 -6.63 -5.74
CA GLY A 191 -13.01 -6.95 -5.47
C GLY A 191 -13.28 -7.46 -4.06
N PHE A 192 -12.31 -7.38 -3.13
CA PHE A 192 -12.52 -7.78 -1.73
C PHE A 192 -13.36 -6.75 -0.97
N ARG A 193 -14.17 -7.23 -0.05
CA ARG A 193 -15.02 -6.42 0.82
C ARG A 193 -14.22 -5.91 2.01
N ILE A 194 -14.13 -4.58 2.14
CA ILE A 194 -13.32 -3.92 3.16
C ILE A 194 -14.21 -3.15 4.12
N THR A 195 -13.82 -3.12 5.38
CA THR A 195 -14.41 -2.27 6.40
C THR A 195 -13.35 -1.82 7.40
N GLU A 196 -13.75 -0.97 8.33
CA GLU A 196 -12.92 -0.58 9.46
C GLU A 196 -13.67 -0.76 10.78
N LEU A 197 -12.91 -0.87 11.86
CA LEU A 197 -13.41 -0.92 13.23
C LEU A 197 -12.64 0.11 14.06
N ALA A 198 -13.37 0.95 14.80
CA ALA A 198 -12.76 1.86 15.77
C ALA A 198 -12.17 1.04 16.93
N VAL A 199 -10.88 1.25 17.19
CA VAL A 199 -10.13 0.56 18.26
C VAL A 199 -9.48 1.57 19.20
N GLN A 200 -9.21 1.14 20.43
CA GLN A 200 -8.44 1.93 21.37
C GLN A 200 -6.97 1.98 20.94
N HIS A 201 -6.34 3.12 21.15
CA HIS A 201 -4.94 3.34 20.82
C HIS A 201 -4.22 3.89 22.04
N HIS A 202 -3.15 3.20 22.46
CA HIS A 202 -2.37 3.57 23.61
C HIS A 202 -1.15 4.40 23.25
N PRO A 203 -0.67 5.28 24.15
CA PRO A 203 0.64 5.91 24.00
C PRO A 203 1.72 4.84 23.88
N ARG A 204 2.77 5.13 23.10
CA ARG A 204 3.92 4.22 22.97
C ARG A 204 4.55 3.98 24.33
N HIS A 205 4.75 2.71 24.68
CA HIS A 205 5.27 2.31 25.99
C HIS A 205 6.78 2.56 26.10
N ALA A 206 7.56 2.25 25.05
CA ALA A 206 9.01 2.43 24.97
C ALA A 206 9.45 2.72 23.53
N GLY A 207 10.64 3.31 23.37
CA GLY A 207 11.28 3.57 22.07
C GLY A 207 11.02 4.96 21.48
N VAL A 208 11.85 5.36 20.51
CA VAL A 208 11.81 6.67 19.83
C VAL A 208 11.19 6.52 18.47
N SER A 209 10.35 7.49 18.06
CA SER A 209 9.76 7.50 16.71
C SER A 209 10.86 7.62 15.65
N LYS A 210 11.02 6.58 14.82
CA LYS A 210 12.06 6.48 13.78
C LYS A 210 11.74 7.30 12.51
N TYR A 211 10.66 8.13 12.51
CA TYR A 211 10.18 8.83 11.33
C TYR A 211 10.39 10.34 11.41
N GLY A 212 11.12 10.92 10.43
CA GLY A 212 11.39 12.36 10.27
C GLY A 212 10.48 13.07 9.26
N THR A 213 10.72 14.38 9.06
CA THR A 213 9.94 15.30 8.17
C THR A 213 9.88 14.88 6.69
N LYS A 214 10.81 14.06 6.20
CA LYS A 214 10.82 13.50 4.84
C LYS A 214 9.63 12.57 4.53
N ARG A 215 8.82 12.26 5.56
CA ARG A 215 7.67 11.33 5.45
C ARG A 215 6.57 11.84 4.50
N LEU A 216 6.34 13.15 4.45
CA LEU A 216 5.26 13.72 3.65
C LEU A 216 5.55 13.56 2.16
N LEU A 217 6.78 13.91 1.73
CA LEU A 217 7.21 13.76 0.33
C LEU A 217 7.22 12.27 -0.07
N LYS A 218 7.76 11.39 0.79
CA LYS A 218 7.75 9.94 0.54
C LYS A 218 6.32 9.41 0.42
N GLY A 219 5.43 9.81 1.32
CA GLY A 219 4.02 9.41 1.28
C GLY A 219 3.29 9.90 0.01
N LEU A 220 3.61 11.09 -0.49
CA LEU A 220 3.07 11.61 -1.74
C LEU A 220 3.56 10.81 -2.96
N LEU A 221 4.84 10.46 -3.00
CA LEU A 221 5.41 9.61 -4.06
C LEU A 221 4.82 8.19 -4.01
N ASP A 222 4.69 7.61 -2.80
CA ASP A 222 4.05 6.31 -2.61
C ASP A 222 2.59 6.34 -3.05
N PHE A 223 1.86 7.42 -2.73
CA PHE A 223 0.49 7.62 -3.20
C PHE A 223 0.42 7.74 -4.73
N GLY A 224 1.31 8.53 -5.34
CA GLY A 224 1.41 8.62 -6.80
C GLY A 224 1.67 7.25 -7.44
N THR A 225 2.54 6.45 -6.83
CA THR A 225 2.81 5.07 -7.26
C THR A 225 1.55 4.21 -7.17
N VAL A 226 0.83 4.25 -6.05
CA VAL A 226 -0.42 3.48 -5.89
C VAL A 226 -1.47 3.93 -6.88
N LEU A 227 -1.69 5.23 -7.04
CA LEU A 227 -2.65 5.78 -8.00
C LEU A 227 -2.32 5.31 -9.43
N PHE A 228 -1.04 5.35 -9.80
CA PHE A 228 -0.58 4.87 -11.10
C PHE A 228 -0.85 3.37 -11.27
N LEU A 229 -0.42 2.55 -10.31
CA LEU A 229 -0.56 1.09 -10.38
C LEU A 229 -2.03 0.65 -10.39
N THR A 230 -2.84 1.35 -9.65
CA THR A 230 -4.23 0.95 -9.44
C THR A 230 -5.16 1.45 -10.54
N THR A 231 -4.92 2.63 -11.07
CA THR A 231 -5.81 3.26 -12.05
C THR A 231 -5.29 3.09 -13.48
N TYR A 232 -3.99 3.23 -13.68
CA TYR A 232 -3.41 3.38 -15.01
C TYR A 232 -2.56 2.19 -15.48
N LEU A 233 -2.11 1.31 -14.57
CA LEU A 233 -1.32 0.15 -14.99
C LEU A 233 -2.10 -0.80 -15.92
N LYS A 234 -3.42 -0.86 -15.77
CA LYS A 234 -4.27 -1.67 -16.65
C LYS A 234 -4.41 -1.08 -18.06
N ARG A 235 -4.21 0.23 -18.24
CA ARG A 235 -4.33 0.93 -19.53
C ARG A 235 -3.38 2.13 -19.60
N PRO A 236 -2.07 1.93 -19.65
CA PRO A 236 -1.08 3.01 -19.61
C PRO A 236 -1.21 3.97 -20.81
N LEU A 237 -1.61 3.46 -21.96
CA LEU A 237 -1.84 4.28 -23.16
C LEU A 237 -2.96 5.32 -22.96
N HIS A 238 -3.97 5.03 -22.14
CA HIS A 238 -5.06 5.99 -21.90
C HIS A 238 -4.56 7.22 -21.13
N LEU A 239 -3.65 7.06 -20.18
CA LEU A 239 -3.07 8.18 -19.44
C LEU A 239 -2.07 8.96 -20.30
N PHE A 240 -1.02 8.27 -20.73
CA PHE A 240 0.09 8.89 -21.44
C PHE A 240 -0.30 9.30 -22.85
N GLY A 241 -1.15 8.50 -23.52
CA GLY A 241 -1.63 8.79 -24.86
C GLY A 241 -2.57 9.99 -24.89
N ALA A 242 -3.56 10.08 -23.98
CA ALA A 242 -4.46 11.22 -23.91
C ALA A 242 -3.72 12.51 -23.55
N GLY A 243 -2.85 12.47 -22.53
CA GLY A 243 -2.01 13.59 -22.15
C GLY A 243 -1.07 14.01 -23.28
N GLY A 244 -0.41 13.04 -23.91
CA GLY A 244 0.51 13.26 -25.03
C GLY A 244 -0.20 13.86 -26.24
N LEU A 245 -1.37 13.34 -26.62
CA LEU A 245 -2.15 13.86 -27.73
C LEU A 245 -2.63 15.31 -27.48
N SER A 246 -3.03 15.60 -26.25
CA SER A 246 -3.43 16.96 -25.87
C SER A 246 -2.29 17.95 -25.95
N ILE A 247 -1.12 17.62 -25.41
CA ILE A 247 0.08 18.48 -25.45
C ILE A 247 0.58 18.63 -26.88
N PHE A 248 0.59 17.54 -27.67
CA PHE A 248 0.95 17.57 -29.09
C PHE A 248 0.00 18.48 -29.87
N GLY A 249 -1.32 18.31 -29.67
CA GLY A 249 -2.35 19.13 -30.35
C GLY A 249 -2.22 20.61 -30.04
N LEU A 250 -1.96 20.98 -28.78
CA LEU A 250 -1.72 22.37 -28.39
C LEU A 250 -0.45 22.93 -29.05
N GLY A 251 0.62 22.15 -29.07
CA GLY A 251 1.88 22.52 -29.77
C GLY A 251 1.66 22.69 -31.28
N LEU A 252 0.92 21.78 -31.90
CA LEU A 252 0.57 21.85 -33.33
C LEU A 252 -0.26 23.09 -33.65
N LEU A 253 -1.29 23.38 -32.86
CA LEU A 253 -2.12 24.58 -33.02
C LEU A 253 -1.30 25.87 -32.89
N ALA A 254 -0.40 25.93 -31.92
CA ALA A 254 0.49 27.07 -31.73
C ALA A 254 1.45 27.25 -32.93
N ASN A 255 2.02 26.15 -33.44
CA ASN A 255 2.87 26.21 -34.64
C ASN A 255 2.09 26.59 -35.88
N LEU A 256 0.85 26.07 -36.06
CA LEU A 256 -0.02 26.44 -37.17
C LEU A 256 -0.38 27.95 -37.11
N TYR A 257 -0.70 28.46 -35.93
CA TYR A 257 -0.93 29.90 -35.72
C TYR A 257 0.31 30.73 -36.13
N LEU A 258 1.50 30.31 -35.71
CA LEU A 258 2.74 30.99 -36.08
C LEU A 258 3.05 30.89 -37.58
N ALA A 259 2.71 29.76 -38.21
CA ALA A 259 2.85 29.58 -39.67
C ALA A 259 1.89 30.50 -40.42
N VAL A 260 0.66 30.66 -39.98
CA VAL A 260 -0.27 31.63 -40.57
C VAL A 260 0.24 33.04 -40.44
N LEU A 261 0.75 33.44 -39.26
CA LEU A 261 1.36 34.76 -39.09
C LEU A 261 2.59 34.99 -40.00
N TRP A 262 3.39 33.94 -40.21
CA TRP A 262 4.54 33.99 -41.10
C TRP A 262 4.08 34.23 -42.55
N VAL A 263 3.08 33.52 -43.04
CA VAL A 263 2.51 33.71 -44.40
C VAL A 263 1.95 35.12 -44.55
N LEU A 264 1.19 35.62 -43.57
CA LEU A 264 0.62 36.98 -43.60
C LEU A 264 1.72 38.05 -43.69
N ARG A 265 2.83 37.83 -42.99
CA ARG A 265 3.96 38.75 -43.01
C ARG A 265 4.79 38.66 -44.31
N GLU A 266 5.27 37.46 -44.65
CA GLU A 266 6.26 37.27 -45.71
C GLU A 266 5.63 37.23 -47.11
N VAL A 267 4.41 36.67 -47.24
CA VAL A 267 3.73 36.52 -48.54
C VAL A 267 2.81 37.72 -48.82
N TRP A 268 2.06 38.16 -47.81
CA TRP A 268 1.10 39.27 -47.99
C TRP A 268 1.61 40.61 -47.53
N GLY A 269 2.84 40.73 -47.07
CA GLY A 269 3.49 42.01 -46.77
C GLY A 269 2.90 42.81 -45.60
N MET A 270 2.23 42.17 -44.65
CA MET A 270 1.64 42.83 -43.49
C MET A 270 2.71 43.35 -42.52
N ALA A 271 3.03 44.62 -42.57
CA ALA A 271 4.11 45.29 -41.85
C ALA A 271 3.97 45.31 -40.31
N GLY A 272 2.76 45.01 -39.75
CA GLY A 272 2.51 45.04 -38.30
C GLY A 272 2.91 43.76 -37.56
N ILE A 273 3.38 42.69 -38.25
CA ILE A 273 3.68 41.40 -37.65
C ILE A 273 5.23 41.31 -37.42
N GLY A 274 5.64 41.24 -36.16
CA GLY A 274 7.05 41.08 -35.78
C GLY A 274 7.66 39.74 -36.23
N ALA A 275 8.99 39.60 -36.22
CA ALA A 275 9.70 38.38 -36.61
C ALA A 275 9.21 37.15 -35.83
N ILE A 276 9.00 36.01 -36.53
CA ILE A 276 8.40 34.80 -35.91
C ILE A 276 9.49 33.95 -35.30
N GLY A 277 10.66 33.86 -35.90
CA GLY A 277 11.77 33.02 -35.42
C GLY A 277 12.36 33.43 -34.06
N THR A 278 12.13 34.65 -33.61
CA THR A 278 12.53 35.15 -32.28
C THR A 278 11.46 35.02 -31.20
N ARG A 279 10.31 34.46 -31.53
CA ARG A 279 9.22 34.34 -30.57
C ARG A 279 9.44 33.12 -29.66
N PRO A 280 9.45 33.30 -28.33
CA PRO A 280 9.54 32.15 -27.37
C PRO A 280 8.46 31.09 -27.61
N LEU A 281 7.29 31.51 -28.12
CA LEU A 281 6.17 30.60 -28.42
C LEU A 281 6.56 29.51 -29.45
N LEU A 282 7.44 29.81 -30.41
CA LEU A 282 7.92 28.84 -31.41
C LEU A 282 8.62 27.67 -30.72
N ILE A 283 9.57 27.99 -29.83
CA ILE A 283 10.33 26.97 -29.08
C ILE A 283 9.42 26.16 -28.20
N VAL A 284 8.53 26.82 -27.46
CA VAL A 284 7.57 26.16 -26.58
C VAL A 284 6.63 25.22 -27.36
N ALA A 285 6.14 25.65 -28.52
CA ALA A 285 5.25 24.88 -29.36
C ALA A 285 5.95 23.62 -29.93
N VAL A 286 7.20 23.74 -30.39
CA VAL A 286 7.99 22.60 -30.87
C VAL A 286 8.31 21.63 -29.72
N LEU A 287 8.70 22.14 -28.55
CA LEU A 287 8.94 21.33 -27.36
C LEU A 287 7.67 20.59 -26.93
N ALA A 288 6.49 21.24 -26.98
CA ALA A 288 5.23 20.60 -26.67
C ALA A 288 4.91 19.45 -27.63
N MET A 289 5.17 19.61 -28.93
CA MET A 289 4.97 18.51 -29.90
C MET A 289 5.91 17.33 -29.61
N ILE A 290 7.19 17.58 -29.35
CA ILE A 290 8.17 16.54 -29.02
C ILE A 290 7.76 15.82 -27.73
N LEU A 291 7.42 16.55 -26.68
CA LEU A 291 6.95 15.99 -25.40
C LEU A 291 5.69 15.16 -25.58
N GLY A 292 4.73 15.64 -26.40
CA GLY A 292 3.52 14.91 -26.71
C GLY A 292 3.79 13.55 -27.36
N ILE A 293 4.69 13.51 -28.37
CA ILE A 293 5.11 12.25 -29.01
C ILE A 293 5.80 11.33 -28.01
N GLN A 294 6.69 11.87 -27.16
CA GLN A 294 7.37 11.07 -26.14
C GLN A 294 6.37 10.42 -25.17
N LEU A 295 5.36 11.16 -24.69
CA LEU A 295 4.33 10.61 -23.81
C LEU A 295 3.53 9.51 -24.50
N ILE A 296 3.14 9.68 -25.76
CA ILE A 296 2.45 8.63 -26.52
C ILE A 296 3.33 7.40 -26.64
N SER A 297 4.63 7.56 -26.94
CA SER A 297 5.59 6.47 -27.04
C SER A 297 5.74 5.71 -25.71
N ILE A 298 5.81 6.42 -24.57
CA ILE A 298 5.84 5.82 -23.23
C ILE A 298 4.55 5.02 -22.99
N GLY A 299 3.39 5.56 -23.38
CA GLY A 299 2.11 4.86 -23.27
C GLY A 299 2.08 3.55 -24.06
N LEU A 300 2.57 3.57 -25.30
CA LEU A 300 2.67 2.38 -26.15
C LEU A 300 3.64 1.34 -25.59
N LEU A 301 4.82 1.78 -25.12
CA LEU A 301 5.78 0.89 -24.46
C LEU A 301 5.19 0.25 -23.20
N GLY A 302 4.44 1.01 -22.40
CA GLY A 302 3.72 0.48 -21.24
C GLY A 302 2.69 -0.59 -21.62
N GLU A 303 1.94 -0.38 -22.72
CA GLU A 303 0.98 -1.36 -23.24
C GLU A 303 1.68 -2.63 -23.75
N MET A 304 2.82 -2.48 -24.46
CA MET A 304 3.63 -3.63 -24.91
C MET A 304 4.18 -4.43 -23.72
N LEU A 305 4.77 -3.75 -22.71
CA LEU A 305 5.27 -4.43 -21.51
C LEU A 305 4.15 -5.21 -20.82
N ARG A 306 2.96 -4.60 -20.70
CA ARG A 306 1.81 -5.28 -20.16
C ARG A 306 1.42 -6.51 -20.98
N TYR A 307 1.35 -6.41 -22.29
CA TYR A 307 1.02 -7.54 -23.16
C TYR A 307 1.96 -8.74 -22.94
N PHE A 308 3.26 -8.50 -22.84
CA PHE A 308 4.27 -9.55 -22.61
C PHE A 308 4.30 -10.09 -21.18
N THR A 309 3.87 -9.31 -20.20
CA THR A 309 3.84 -9.73 -18.78
C THR A 309 2.45 -10.19 -18.34
N PHE A 310 1.47 -10.15 -19.23
CA PHE A 310 0.09 -10.48 -18.91
C PHE A 310 -0.05 -11.95 -18.52
N SER A 311 -0.63 -12.19 -17.34
CA SER A 311 -1.09 -13.49 -16.90
C SER A 311 -2.60 -13.43 -16.70
N PRO A 312 -3.40 -14.24 -17.45
CA PRO A 312 -4.85 -14.24 -17.32
C PRO A 312 -5.34 -14.48 -15.90
N THR A 313 -4.61 -15.28 -15.14
CA THR A 313 -4.94 -15.62 -13.73
C THR A 313 -4.75 -14.45 -12.75
N GLU A 314 -4.04 -13.39 -13.16
CA GLU A 314 -3.81 -12.20 -12.33
C GLU A 314 -4.84 -11.08 -12.57
N GLU A 315 -5.71 -11.24 -13.56
CA GLU A 315 -6.68 -10.20 -13.92
C GLU A 315 -7.95 -10.23 -13.08
N TYR A 316 -8.29 -11.38 -12.52
CA TYR A 316 -9.50 -11.58 -11.73
C TYR A 316 -9.26 -12.45 -10.50
N THR A 317 -10.10 -12.28 -9.49
CA THR A 317 -10.16 -13.15 -8.34
C THR A 317 -11.48 -13.91 -8.34
N ILE A 318 -11.40 -15.23 -8.16
CA ILE A 318 -12.60 -16.09 -8.12
C ILE A 318 -13.11 -16.09 -6.68
N ARG A 319 -14.33 -15.63 -6.48
CA ARG A 319 -14.99 -15.67 -5.17
C ARG A 319 -15.50 -17.07 -4.82
N ARG A 320 -16.02 -17.81 -5.78
CA ARG A 320 -16.61 -19.14 -5.59
C ARG A 320 -16.66 -19.89 -6.90
N ILE A 321 -16.29 -21.14 -6.85
CA ILE A 321 -16.48 -22.10 -7.94
C ILE A 321 -17.64 -23.00 -7.55
N LEU A 322 -18.59 -23.19 -8.45
CA LEU A 322 -19.70 -24.14 -8.32
C LEU A 322 -19.53 -25.13 -9.47
N GLU A 323 -19.00 -26.28 -9.14
CA GLU A 323 -18.79 -27.39 -10.07
C GLU A 323 -19.39 -28.64 -9.44
N VAL A 324 -19.93 -29.55 -10.28
CA VAL A 324 -20.30 -30.88 -9.85
C VAL A 324 -18.99 -31.67 -9.82
N GLU A 325 -18.60 -32.18 -8.65
CA GLU A 325 -17.49 -33.14 -8.56
C GLU A 325 -17.92 -34.42 -9.30
N ASP A 326 -17.21 -34.77 -10.39
CA ASP A 326 -17.36 -36.01 -11.13
C ASP A 326 -16.86 -37.23 -10.34
#